data_10a536e8ce09f878068428f8c77e1216
#
_entry.id   10a536e8ce09f878068428f8c77e1216
#
_cell.length_a   1.000
_cell.length_b   1.000
_cell.length_c   1.000
_cell.angle_alpha   90.00
_cell.angle_beta   90.00
_cell.angle_gamma   90.00
#
_symmetry.space_group_name_H-M   'P 1'
#
loop_
_entity.id
_entity.type
_entity.pdbx_description
1 polymer ?
#
loop_
_entity_poly.entity_id
_entity_poly.type
_entity_poly.pdbx_seq_one_letter_code
_entity_poly.pdbx_strand_id
1 'polypeptide(L)'
;MWDYVRRLHAQGVTIVLTTHYLEEAEELCDRIAIINHGQVIANEPTRELVSKAQEKSVVVTFDRDIAAVPTDRCFENIELIDERTLEITYRKDRVNAGQVLSALTADGLAIVDVSTRDPDLEDVFLSLVSAEQEAA
;
A
#
# COMPACT_ATOMS: atom_id res chain seq x y z
N MET A 1 3.00 0.70 -26.91
CA MET A 1 3.90 1.84 -26.60
C MET A 1 4.90 1.46 -25.51
N TRP A 2 4.48 0.87 -24.41
CA TRP A 2 5.38 0.52 -23.30
C TRP A 2 6.42 -0.54 -23.67
N ASP A 3 6.10 -1.47 -24.55
CA ASP A 3 7.07 -2.46 -25.04
C ASP A 3 8.23 -1.82 -25.79
N TYR A 4 7.95 -0.76 -26.55
CA TYR A 4 8.98 0.02 -27.24
C TYR A 4 9.91 0.75 -26.24
N VAL A 5 9.32 1.35 -25.21
CA VAL A 5 10.07 2.02 -24.14
C VAL A 5 10.98 1.04 -23.41
N ARG A 6 10.47 -0.13 -23.06
CA ARG A 6 11.27 -1.18 -22.42
C ARG A 6 12.42 -1.68 -23.29
N ARG A 7 12.18 -1.78 -24.59
CA ARG A 7 13.20 -2.17 -25.56
C ARG A 7 14.33 -1.16 -25.63
N LEU A 8 14.00 0.13 -25.70
CA LEU A 8 14.99 1.18 -25.70
C LEU A 8 15.83 1.18 -24.42
N HIS A 9 15.19 1.01 -23.29
CA HIS A 9 15.86 0.93 -21.99
C HIS A 9 16.82 -0.26 -21.93
N ALA A 10 16.41 -1.41 -22.44
CA ALA A 10 17.26 -2.60 -22.51
C ALA A 10 18.48 -2.41 -23.38
N GLN A 11 18.43 -1.48 -24.34
CA GLN A 11 19.57 -1.11 -25.19
C GLN A 11 20.51 -0.07 -24.57
N GLY A 12 20.24 0.34 -23.33
CA GLY A 12 21.05 1.31 -22.62
C GLY A 12 20.62 2.77 -22.78
N VAL A 13 19.45 3.02 -23.36
CA VAL A 13 18.91 4.38 -23.51
C VAL A 13 18.31 4.84 -22.18
N THR A 14 18.71 6.02 -21.73
CA THR A 14 18.11 6.67 -20.55
C THR A 14 16.78 7.29 -20.94
N ILE A 15 15.73 6.95 -20.21
CA ILE A 15 14.37 7.41 -20.50
C ILE A 15 13.85 8.21 -19.32
N VAL A 16 13.32 9.40 -19.60
CA VAL A 16 12.64 10.24 -18.61
C VAL A 16 11.15 10.22 -18.95
N LEU A 17 10.35 9.74 -18.01
CA LEU A 17 8.90 9.65 -18.13
C LEU A 17 8.25 10.60 -17.16
N THR A 18 7.38 11.47 -17.67
CA THR A 18 6.54 12.31 -16.81
C THR A 18 5.10 11.79 -16.87
N THR A 19 4.57 11.44 -15.73
CA THR A 19 3.22 10.87 -15.65
C THR A 19 2.57 11.23 -14.32
N HIS A 20 1.25 11.23 -14.29
CA HIS A 20 0.47 11.28 -13.06
C HIS A 20 -0.17 9.93 -12.74
N TYR A 21 0.11 8.92 -13.56
CA TYR A 21 -0.36 7.54 -13.32
C TYR A 21 0.70 6.81 -12.52
N LEU A 22 0.44 6.63 -11.24
CA LEU A 22 1.40 6.07 -10.29
C LEU A 22 1.75 4.61 -10.59
N GLU A 23 0.78 3.83 -11.08
CA GLU A 23 0.99 2.44 -11.47
C GLU A 23 2.02 2.32 -12.60
N GLU A 24 1.95 3.20 -13.60
CA GLU A 24 2.91 3.21 -14.70
C GLU A 24 4.32 3.54 -14.22
N ALA A 25 4.43 4.53 -13.34
CA ALA A 25 5.71 4.91 -12.77
C ALA A 25 6.33 3.78 -11.97
N GLU A 26 5.54 3.12 -11.14
CA GLU A 26 6.00 1.99 -10.32
C GLU A 26 6.49 0.81 -11.17
N GLU A 27 5.75 0.49 -12.23
CA GLU A 27 6.06 -0.65 -13.10
C GLU A 27 7.26 -0.40 -14.01
N LEU A 28 7.40 0.80 -14.55
CA LEU A 28 8.35 1.10 -15.62
C LEU A 28 9.63 1.77 -15.17
N CYS A 29 9.62 2.47 -14.05
CA CYS A 29 10.73 3.32 -13.63
C CYS A 29 11.64 2.63 -12.61
N ASP A 30 12.94 2.77 -12.81
CA ASP A 30 13.94 2.31 -11.84
C ASP A 30 14.08 3.30 -10.69
N ARG A 31 13.84 4.57 -10.99
CA ARG A 31 13.95 5.68 -10.04
C ARG A 31 12.80 6.65 -10.27
N ILE A 32 12.25 7.15 -9.18
CA ILE A 32 11.09 8.04 -9.21
C ILE A 32 11.39 9.32 -8.44
N ALA A 33 11.06 10.45 -9.04
CA ALA A 33 11.03 11.75 -8.36
C ALA A 33 9.57 12.19 -8.25
N ILE A 34 9.13 12.54 -7.05
CA ILE A 34 7.78 13.04 -6.79
C ILE A 34 7.85 14.57 -6.65
N ILE A 35 7.05 15.25 -7.45
CA ILE A 35 6.98 16.71 -7.46
C ILE A 35 5.63 17.15 -6.92
N ASN A 36 5.64 18.06 -5.97
CA ASN A 36 4.43 18.66 -5.40
C ASN A 36 4.67 20.15 -5.17
N HIS A 37 3.75 20.99 -5.66
CA HIS A 37 3.85 22.45 -5.57
C HIS A 37 5.20 23.00 -6.08
N GLY A 38 5.69 22.44 -7.19
CA GLY A 38 6.95 22.87 -7.81
C GLY A 38 8.21 22.42 -7.10
N GLN A 39 8.09 21.58 -6.06
CA GLN A 39 9.23 21.08 -5.30
C GLN A 39 9.34 19.57 -5.40
N VAL A 40 10.58 19.08 -5.44
CA VAL A 40 10.85 17.65 -5.40
C VAL A 40 10.78 17.20 -3.95
N ILE A 41 9.75 16.42 -3.60
CA ILE A 41 9.54 15.92 -2.24
C ILE A 41 10.12 14.52 -2.02
N ALA A 42 10.43 13.81 -3.10
CA ALA A 42 11.13 12.53 -3.03
C ALA A 42 11.88 12.30 -4.34
N ASN A 43 13.04 11.66 -4.26
CA ASN A 43 13.84 11.26 -5.43
C ASN A 43 14.66 10.04 -5.01
N GLU A 44 14.15 8.86 -5.28
CA GLU A 44 14.73 7.61 -4.80
C GLU A 44 14.50 6.46 -5.79
N PRO A 45 15.29 5.38 -5.68
CA PRO A 45 14.96 4.15 -6.38
C PRO A 45 13.54 3.70 -6.06
N THR A 46 12.84 3.18 -7.06
CA THR A 46 11.42 2.80 -6.94
C THR A 46 11.18 1.84 -5.77
N ARG A 47 12.04 0.84 -5.60
CA ARG A 47 11.93 -0.13 -4.49
C ARG A 47 12.01 0.52 -3.12
N GLU A 48 12.98 1.42 -2.95
CA GLU A 48 13.18 2.12 -1.68
C GLU A 48 12.01 3.04 -1.37
N LEU A 49 11.50 3.71 -2.40
CA LEU A 49 10.36 4.60 -2.25
C LEU A 49 9.10 3.86 -1.81
N VAL A 50 8.79 2.73 -2.46
CA VAL A 50 7.63 1.91 -2.10
C VAL A 50 7.79 1.30 -0.70
N SER A 51 9.01 0.92 -0.32
CA SER A 51 9.28 0.35 1.00
C SER A 51 9.06 1.31 2.15
N LYS A 52 8.97 2.61 1.89
CA LYS A 52 8.69 3.62 2.92
C LYS A 52 7.25 3.61 3.40
N ALA A 53 6.33 3.00 2.67
CA ALA A 53 4.96 2.85 3.13
C ALA A 53 4.95 1.95 4.37
N GLN A 54 4.48 2.48 5.48
CA GLN A 54 4.44 1.77 6.75
C GLN A 54 3.18 0.95 6.94
N GLU A 55 2.15 1.26 6.18
CA GLU A 55 0.86 0.60 6.30
C GLU A 55 0.74 -0.57 5.33
N LYS A 56 0.16 -1.64 5.82
CA LYS A 56 -0.12 -2.85 5.05
C LYS A 56 -1.55 -3.28 5.32
N SER A 57 -2.19 -3.91 4.35
CA SER A 57 -3.57 -4.36 4.51
C SER A 57 -3.67 -5.88 4.41
N VAL A 58 -4.61 -6.43 5.15
CA VAL A 58 -4.99 -7.83 5.05
C VAL A 58 -6.51 -7.90 4.84
N VAL A 59 -6.92 -8.69 3.87
CA VAL A 59 -8.34 -8.95 3.58
C VAL A 59 -8.68 -10.33 4.10
N VAL A 60 -9.63 -10.41 5.03
CA VAL A 60 -9.97 -11.64 5.73
C VAL A 60 -11.44 -11.95 5.49
N THR A 61 -11.72 -13.17 5.05
CA THR A 61 -13.07 -13.70 4.87
C THR A 61 -13.37 -14.72 5.96
N PHE A 62 -14.52 -14.60 6.61
CA PHE A 62 -14.95 -15.49 7.68
C PHE A 62 -15.97 -16.50 7.19
N ASP A 63 -16.19 -17.55 7.98
CA ASP A 63 -17.12 -18.65 7.67
C ASP A 63 -18.59 -18.28 7.91
N ARG A 64 -18.85 -17.13 8.54
CA ARG A 64 -20.19 -16.64 8.87
C ARG A 64 -20.23 -15.12 8.79
N ASP A 65 -21.43 -14.57 8.81
CA ASP A 65 -21.65 -13.14 8.78
C ASP A 65 -21.07 -12.47 10.03
N ILE A 66 -20.48 -11.30 9.83
CA ILE A 66 -19.87 -10.53 10.91
C ILE A 66 -20.96 -9.72 11.60
N ALA A 67 -21.25 -10.08 12.86
CA ALA A 67 -22.29 -9.41 13.65
C ALA A 67 -21.84 -8.04 14.15
N ALA A 68 -20.54 -7.92 14.48
CA ALA A 68 -19.94 -6.66 14.92
C ALA A 68 -18.51 -6.58 14.39
N VAL A 69 -18.13 -5.38 13.93
CA VAL A 69 -16.78 -5.13 13.44
C VAL A 69 -15.81 -5.18 14.63
N PRO A 70 -14.83 -6.09 14.62
CA PRO A 70 -13.87 -6.19 15.73
C PRO A 70 -13.01 -4.93 15.81
N THR A 71 -12.62 -4.58 17.02
CA THR A 71 -11.70 -3.47 17.27
C THR A 71 -10.53 -3.95 18.11
N ASP A 72 -9.33 -3.48 17.74
CA ASP A 72 -8.12 -3.80 18.48
C ASP A 72 -7.10 -2.69 18.27
N ARG A 73 -6.16 -2.55 19.21
CA ARG A 73 -5.09 -1.56 19.13
C ARG A 73 -4.12 -1.81 17.97
N CYS A 74 -4.08 -3.04 17.47
CA CYS A 74 -3.26 -3.42 16.32
C CYS A 74 -3.78 -2.86 15.00
N PHE A 75 -5.04 -2.43 14.96
CA PHE A 75 -5.70 -1.99 13.73
C PHE A 75 -5.63 -0.48 13.59
N GLU A 76 -5.07 0.00 12.47
CA GLU A 76 -5.11 1.43 12.12
C GLU A 76 -6.47 1.78 11.51
N ASN A 77 -7.00 0.89 10.69
CA ASN A 77 -8.30 1.08 10.05
C ASN A 77 -8.94 -0.28 9.77
N ILE A 78 -10.26 -0.33 9.82
CA ILE A 78 -11.04 -1.52 9.48
C ILE A 78 -12.17 -1.08 8.56
N GLU A 79 -12.29 -1.76 7.43
CA GLU A 79 -13.36 -1.54 6.46
C GLU A 79 -14.11 -2.83 6.20
N LEU A 80 -15.43 -2.77 6.28
CA LEU A 80 -16.29 -3.90 5.97
C LEU A 80 -16.53 -3.92 4.44
N ILE A 81 -15.98 -4.93 3.78
CA ILE A 81 -16.10 -5.10 2.33
C ILE A 81 -17.47 -5.69 1.99
N ASP A 82 -17.84 -6.76 2.69
CA ASP A 82 -19.15 -7.41 2.59
C ASP A 82 -19.50 -8.05 3.93
N GLU A 83 -20.61 -8.80 3.98
CA GLU A 83 -21.12 -9.41 5.22
C GLU A 83 -20.14 -10.32 5.94
N ARG A 84 -19.12 -10.85 5.22
CA ARG A 84 -18.15 -11.82 5.75
C ARG A 84 -16.70 -11.40 5.57
N THR A 85 -16.44 -10.28 4.91
CA THR A 85 -15.09 -9.88 4.53
C THR A 85 -14.73 -8.52 5.12
N LEU A 86 -13.59 -8.47 5.79
CA LEU A 86 -13.00 -7.24 6.34
C LEU A 86 -11.67 -6.95 5.66
N GLU A 87 -11.41 -5.69 5.42
CA GLU A 87 -10.06 -5.21 5.09
C GLU A 87 -9.52 -4.47 6.31
N ILE A 88 -8.38 -4.91 6.81
CA ILE A 88 -7.75 -4.34 7.99
C ILE A 88 -6.42 -3.76 7.60
N THR A 89 -6.22 -2.48 7.89
CA THR A 89 -4.95 -1.79 7.70
C THR A 89 -4.20 -1.75 9.02
N TYR A 90 -2.93 -2.09 8.99
CA TYR A 90 -2.08 -2.10 10.17
C TYR A 90 -0.68 -1.55 9.83
N ARG A 91 0.03 -1.10 10.82
CA ARG A 91 1.39 -0.60 10.65
C ARG A 91 2.39 -1.72 10.84
N LYS A 92 3.12 -2.05 9.77
CA LYS A 92 4.12 -3.13 9.77
C LYS A 92 5.31 -2.88 10.69
N ASP A 93 5.53 -1.63 11.11
CA ASP A 93 6.57 -1.26 12.08
C ASP A 93 6.16 -1.53 13.54
N ARG A 94 4.88 -1.78 13.79
CA ARG A 94 4.34 -2.01 15.14
C ARG A 94 3.83 -3.42 15.35
N VAL A 95 3.16 -3.99 14.35
CA VAL A 95 2.54 -5.30 14.43
C VAL A 95 2.83 -6.09 13.18
N ASN A 96 2.70 -7.41 13.28
CA ASN A 96 2.80 -8.30 12.12
C ASN A 96 1.43 -8.90 11.78
N ALA A 97 1.33 -9.54 10.60
CA ALA A 97 0.07 -10.12 10.15
C ALA A 97 -0.47 -11.19 11.11
N GLY A 98 0.42 -11.97 11.72
CA GLY A 98 0.02 -12.99 12.69
C GLY A 98 -0.69 -12.42 13.91
N GLN A 99 -0.23 -11.27 14.41
CA GLN A 99 -0.86 -10.56 15.51
C GLN A 99 -2.25 -10.04 15.14
N VAL A 100 -2.39 -9.50 13.93
CA VAL A 100 -3.68 -9.04 13.41
C VAL A 100 -4.67 -10.20 13.29
N LEU A 101 -4.24 -11.32 12.71
CA LEU A 101 -5.09 -12.49 12.56
C LEU A 101 -5.48 -13.10 13.91
N SER A 102 -4.58 -13.12 14.87
CA SER A 102 -4.86 -13.60 16.23
C SER A 102 -5.91 -12.75 16.93
N ALA A 103 -5.84 -11.43 16.76
CA ALA A 103 -6.83 -10.51 17.32
C ALA A 103 -8.22 -10.73 16.71
N LEU A 104 -8.29 -11.04 15.41
CA LEU A 104 -9.55 -11.31 14.73
C LEU A 104 -10.20 -12.62 15.18
N THR A 105 -9.39 -13.64 15.46
CA THR A 105 -9.91 -14.97 15.86
C THR A 105 -10.21 -15.06 17.35
N ALA A 106 -9.85 -14.07 18.14
CA ALA A 106 -10.11 -14.05 19.59
C ALA A 106 -11.60 -14.16 19.94
N ASP A 107 -12.49 -13.68 19.07
CA ASP A 107 -13.94 -13.72 19.24
C ASP A 107 -14.59 -15.02 18.72
N GLY A 108 -13.79 -16.00 18.34
CA GLY A 108 -14.29 -17.29 17.89
C GLY A 108 -14.71 -17.38 16.44
N LEU A 109 -14.44 -16.35 15.65
CA LEU A 109 -14.69 -16.36 14.21
C LEU A 109 -13.63 -17.19 13.50
N ALA A 110 -14.06 -18.07 12.60
CA ALA A 110 -13.15 -18.90 11.81
C ALA A 110 -12.83 -18.21 10.48
N ILE A 111 -11.54 -18.12 10.17
CA ILE A 111 -11.06 -17.54 8.94
C ILE A 111 -11.09 -18.58 7.81
N VAL A 112 -11.75 -18.27 6.71
CA VAL A 112 -11.86 -19.14 5.54
C VAL A 112 -10.81 -18.77 4.49
N ASP A 113 -10.52 -17.48 4.32
CA ASP A 113 -9.57 -17.00 3.32
C ASP A 113 -8.87 -15.75 3.82
N VAL A 114 -7.61 -15.61 3.45
CA VAL A 114 -6.77 -14.45 3.79
C VAL A 114 -6.00 -14.04 2.56
N SER A 115 -6.05 -12.75 2.27
CA SER A 115 -5.28 -12.14 1.18
C SER A 115 -4.55 -10.93 1.75
N THR A 116 -3.29 -10.75 1.40
CA THR A 116 -2.52 -9.58 1.81
C THR A 116 -2.37 -8.62 0.64
N ARG A 117 -2.38 -7.33 0.96
CA ARG A 117 -2.13 -6.27 -0.01
C ARG A 117 -0.90 -5.49 0.44
N ASP A 118 0.15 -5.55 -0.37
CA ASP A 118 1.36 -4.78 -0.12
C ASP A 118 1.13 -3.31 -0.45
N PRO A 119 1.82 -2.40 0.26
CA PRO A 119 1.73 -0.98 -0.06
C PRO A 119 2.27 -0.71 -1.48
N ASP A 120 1.69 0.26 -2.13
CA ASP A 120 2.08 0.68 -3.47
C ASP A 120 2.55 2.15 -3.47
N LEU A 121 2.90 2.66 -4.64
CA LEU A 121 3.37 4.04 -4.78
C LEU A 121 2.30 5.06 -4.42
N GLU A 122 1.03 4.74 -4.64
CA GLU A 122 -0.08 5.62 -4.26
C GLU A 122 -0.12 5.82 -2.75
N ASP A 123 0.07 4.76 -1.97
CA ASP A 123 0.12 4.84 -0.51
C ASP A 123 1.27 5.75 -0.04
N VAL A 124 2.44 5.62 -0.66
CA VAL A 124 3.60 6.48 -0.37
C VAL A 124 3.32 7.93 -0.73
N PHE A 125 2.75 8.15 -1.91
CA PHE A 125 2.42 9.50 -2.40
C PHE A 125 1.46 10.22 -1.45
N LEU A 126 0.38 9.56 -1.06
CA LEU A 126 -0.61 10.12 -0.13
C LEU A 126 0.02 10.43 1.23
N SER A 127 0.88 9.56 1.71
CA SER A 127 1.61 9.76 2.97
C SER A 127 2.52 11.00 2.92
N LEU A 128 3.28 11.15 1.85
CA LEU A 128 4.20 12.29 1.66
C LEU A 128 3.47 13.61 1.51
N VAL A 129 2.39 13.63 0.73
CA VAL A 129 1.58 14.84 0.53
C VAL A 129 0.89 15.26 1.83
N SER A 130 0.37 14.30 2.58
CA SER A 130 -0.27 14.57 3.89
C SER A 130 0.73 15.13 4.90
N ALA A 131 1.93 14.58 4.95
CA ALA A 131 3.00 15.06 5.84
C ALA A 131 3.41 16.50 5.49
N GLU A 132 3.48 16.83 4.19
CA GLU A 132 3.79 18.18 3.75
C GLU A 132 2.70 19.18 4.12
N GLN A 133 1.43 18.79 4.02
CA GLN A 133 0.31 19.62 4.43
C GLN A 133 0.30 19.88 5.94
N GLU A 134 0.65 18.89 6.75
CA GLU A 134 0.75 19.05 8.20
C GLU A 134 1.93 19.95 8.60
N ALA A 135 3.01 19.94 7.84
CA ALA A 135 4.19 20.77 8.09
C ALA A 135 3.98 22.23 7.68
N ALA A 136 3.01 22.51 6.84
CA ALA A 136 2.69 23.87 6.42
C ALA A 136 1.69 24.50 7.38
#